data_13f9bca9e749608e1aae86c2ce06ef7c
#
_entry.id   13f9bca9e749608e1aae86c2ce06ef7c
#
_cell.length_a   1.000
_cell.length_b   1.000
_cell.length_c   1.000
_cell.angle_alpha   90.00
_cell.angle_beta   90.00
_cell.angle_gamma   90.00
#
_symmetry.space_group_name_H-M   'P 1'
#
loop_
_entity.id
_entity.type
_entity.pdbx_description
1 polymer ?
#
loop_
_entity_poly.entity_id
_entity_poly.type
_entity_poly.pdbx_seq_one_letter_code
_entity_poly.pdbx_strand_id
1 'polypeptide(L)'
;MFDLTLSFDNGPEPEVTPLVLDILARRNIKTTFCVIGEKMARPECRKLAERARAEGHWIANHSYTHSIPLGLRTESDIAEREIGRTQEVIGTLAHPKKFFRPFGGGGNLDKRLMNSAVADFLKAGKYTCVLWNAIPRDWDNPDGWVETATAQCHAQWDTLNNWPLMVLHDLPTGAMKHLERFLDWVGEAGGEIRQEFPPSAVPIVEGIAVLPLDTYVTASPPAKVGVNSATFQ
;
A
#
# COMPACT_ATOMS: atom_id res chain seq x y z
N MET A 1 23.01 9.15 -8.77
CA MET A 1 22.42 8.95 -7.40
C MET A 1 20.94 9.16 -7.53
N PHE A 2 20.11 8.26 -7.02
CA PHE A 2 18.65 8.34 -7.04
C PHE A 2 18.09 7.87 -5.70
N ASP A 3 16.92 8.42 -5.31
CA ASP A 3 16.21 7.94 -4.13
C ASP A 3 15.29 6.78 -4.52
N LEU A 4 15.12 5.81 -3.64
CA LEU A 4 14.20 4.68 -3.80
C LEU A 4 13.46 4.45 -2.48
N THR A 5 12.13 4.41 -2.53
CA THR A 5 11.33 3.93 -1.40
C THR A 5 10.83 2.52 -1.68
N LEU A 6 11.03 1.63 -0.73
CA LEU A 6 10.46 0.29 -0.76
C LEU A 6 9.22 0.22 0.13
N SER A 7 8.26 -0.58 -0.28
CA SER A 7 7.11 -0.95 0.56
C SER A 7 6.68 -2.38 0.26
N PHE A 8 6.14 -3.05 1.28
CA PHE A 8 5.67 -4.44 1.16
C PHE A 8 4.19 -4.48 1.45
N ASP A 9 3.43 -4.97 0.48
CA ASP A 9 1.98 -5.06 0.53
C ASP A 9 1.52 -6.50 0.80
N ASN A 10 0.30 -6.65 1.24
CA ASN A 10 -0.43 -7.90 1.43
C ASN A 10 0.01 -8.78 2.62
N GLY A 11 1.07 -8.44 3.32
CA GLY A 11 1.47 -9.13 4.55
C GLY A 11 0.60 -8.78 5.78
N PRO A 12 1.03 -9.21 6.99
CA PRO A 12 2.17 -10.10 7.23
C PRO A 12 1.90 -11.56 6.89
N GLU A 13 2.94 -12.28 6.43
CA GLU A 13 2.91 -13.72 6.18
C GLU A 13 3.98 -14.44 7.01
N PRO A 14 3.61 -15.43 7.85
CA PRO A 14 4.56 -16.14 8.73
C PRO A 14 5.72 -16.81 8.00
N GLU A 15 5.51 -17.24 6.75
CA GLU A 15 6.52 -17.92 5.95
C GLU A 15 7.53 -16.98 5.29
N VAL A 16 7.17 -15.70 5.08
CA VAL A 16 7.96 -14.78 4.26
C VAL A 16 8.37 -13.51 4.99
N THR A 17 7.46 -12.88 5.74
CA THR A 17 7.74 -11.62 6.43
C THR A 17 8.99 -11.70 7.33
N PRO A 18 9.28 -12.80 8.08
CA PRO A 18 10.52 -12.90 8.85
C PRO A 18 11.78 -12.78 8.00
N LEU A 19 11.82 -13.44 6.83
CA LEU A 19 12.95 -13.37 5.90
C LEU A 19 13.17 -11.92 5.43
N VAL A 20 12.09 -11.22 5.04
CA VAL A 20 12.15 -9.83 4.61
C VAL A 20 12.71 -8.93 5.73
N LEU A 21 12.18 -9.06 6.95
CA LEU A 21 12.66 -8.30 8.11
C LEU A 21 14.13 -8.56 8.41
N ASP A 22 14.58 -9.83 8.36
CA ASP A 22 15.97 -10.19 8.59
C ASP A 22 16.93 -9.57 7.54
N ILE A 23 16.52 -9.56 6.26
CA ILE A 23 17.28 -8.94 5.18
C ILE A 23 17.39 -7.42 5.41
N LEU A 24 16.27 -6.76 5.70
CA LEU A 24 16.24 -5.31 5.93
C LEU A 24 17.05 -4.92 7.17
N ALA A 25 16.98 -5.71 8.25
CA ALA A 25 17.74 -5.47 9.47
C ALA A 25 19.26 -5.54 9.23
N ARG A 26 19.75 -6.57 8.51
CA ARG A 26 21.18 -6.71 8.17
C ARG A 26 21.73 -5.51 7.40
N ARG A 27 20.88 -4.85 6.62
CA ARG A 27 21.25 -3.69 5.77
C ARG A 27 20.88 -2.34 6.39
N ASN A 28 20.35 -2.34 7.62
CA ASN A 28 19.82 -1.14 8.30
C ASN A 28 18.82 -0.33 7.47
N ILE A 29 18.00 -1.02 6.67
CA ILE A 29 16.97 -0.42 5.83
C ILE A 29 15.66 -0.36 6.62
N LYS A 30 14.97 0.79 6.57
CA LYS A 30 13.61 0.97 7.09
C LYS A 30 12.64 1.18 5.93
N THR A 31 11.43 0.63 6.06
CA THR A 31 10.42 0.62 4.98
C THR A 31 9.02 0.67 5.57
N THR A 32 8.01 0.55 4.70
CA THR A 32 6.61 0.50 5.09
C THR A 32 6.01 -0.86 4.73
N PHE A 33 5.29 -1.46 5.69
CA PHE A 33 4.46 -2.63 5.47
C PHE A 33 2.99 -2.21 5.43
N CYS A 34 2.34 -2.42 4.29
CA CYS A 34 0.92 -2.15 4.09
C CYS A 34 0.15 -3.44 4.37
N VAL A 35 -0.44 -3.52 5.55
CA VAL A 35 -0.97 -4.77 6.11
C VAL A 35 -2.46 -4.94 5.84
N ILE A 36 -2.88 -6.18 5.55
CA ILE A 36 -4.28 -6.57 5.39
C ILE A 36 -4.91 -6.78 6.77
N GLY A 37 -6.08 -6.15 7.02
CA GLY A 37 -6.75 -6.21 8.32
C GLY A 37 -7.12 -7.61 8.75
N GLU A 38 -7.62 -8.46 7.86
CA GLU A 38 -7.95 -9.85 8.13
C GLU A 38 -6.73 -10.67 8.58
N LYS A 39 -5.56 -10.42 7.99
CA LYS A 39 -4.30 -11.05 8.40
C LYS A 39 -3.88 -10.54 9.78
N MET A 40 -3.99 -9.24 10.03
CA MET A 40 -3.68 -8.65 11.34
C MET A 40 -4.54 -9.19 12.49
N ALA A 41 -5.70 -9.74 12.20
CA ALA A 41 -6.55 -10.40 13.20
C ALA A 41 -5.96 -11.77 13.67
N ARG A 42 -5.00 -12.34 12.94
CA ARG A 42 -4.30 -13.57 13.31
C ARG A 42 -3.13 -13.26 14.25
N PRO A 43 -3.03 -13.93 15.43
CA PRO A 43 -2.00 -13.60 16.43
C PRO A 43 -0.56 -13.70 15.90
N GLU A 44 -0.27 -14.70 15.05
CA GLU A 44 1.06 -14.91 14.46
C GLU A 44 1.44 -13.77 13.51
N CYS A 45 0.50 -13.29 12.68
CA CYS A 45 0.70 -12.15 11.79
C CYS A 45 0.87 -10.85 12.58
N ARG A 46 0.05 -10.65 13.62
CA ARG A 46 0.16 -9.48 14.49
C ARG A 46 1.55 -9.38 15.13
N LYS A 47 2.12 -10.47 15.63
CA LYS A 47 3.48 -10.49 16.19
C LYS A 47 4.54 -10.05 15.17
N LEU A 48 4.37 -10.38 13.89
CA LEU A 48 5.27 -9.92 12.84
C LEU A 48 5.16 -8.42 12.59
N ALA A 49 3.96 -7.87 12.59
CA ALA A 49 3.76 -6.42 12.49
C ALA A 49 4.31 -5.69 13.74
N GLU A 50 4.18 -6.27 14.93
CA GLU A 50 4.79 -5.75 16.17
C GLU A 50 6.33 -5.75 16.06
N ARG A 51 6.93 -6.82 15.54
CA ARG A 51 8.35 -6.91 15.24
C ARG A 51 8.76 -5.82 14.23
N ALA A 52 8.08 -5.73 13.09
CA ALA A 52 8.35 -4.72 12.08
C ALA A 52 8.32 -3.30 12.69
N ARG A 53 7.30 -3.00 13.50
CA ARG A 53 7.18 -1.70 14.19
C ARG A 53 8.31 -1.45 15.17
N ALA A 54 8.71 -2.45 15.96
CA ALA A 54 9.80 -2.36 16.92
C ALA A 54 11.16 -2.15 16.23
N GLU A 55 11.35 -2.72 15.04
CA GLU A 55 12.54 -2.52 14.21
C GLU A 55 12.56 -1.18 13.45
N GLY A 56 11.52 -0.33 13.62
CA GLY A 56 11.46 1.02 13.05
C GLY A 56 10.75 1.12 11.70
N HIS A 57 10.15 0.05 11.20
CA HIS A 57 9.33 0.09 10.01
C HIS A 57 7.98 0.78 10.29
N TRP A 58 7.38 1.37 9.25
CA TRP A 58 6.04 1.92 9.31
C TRP A 58 5.00 0.86 8.98
N ILE A 59 3.88 0.90 9.72
CA ILE A 59 2.73 0.03 9.45
C ILE A 59 1.62 0.90 8.85
N ALA A 60 1.19 0.54 7.65
CA ALA A 60 0.14 1.19 6.88
C ALA A 60 -1.06 0.25 6.70
N ASN A 61 -2.22 0.84 6.50
CA ASN A 61 -3.49 0.16 6.27
C ASN A 61 -3.63 -0.21 4.79
N HIS A 62 -3.94 -1.48 4.48
CA HIS A 62 -4.14 -1.97 3.10
C HIS A 62 -5.50 -2.65 2.89
N SER A 63 -6.56 -2.06 3.43
CA SER A 63 -7.91 -2.60 3.49
C SER A 63 -8.06 -3.85 4.37
N TYR A 64 -9.29 -4.25 4.64
CA TYR A 64 -9.55 -5.39 5.53
C TYR A 64 -9.48 -6.72 4.78
N THR A 65 -10.19 -6.83 3.66
CA THR A 65 -10.30 -8.08 2.90
C THR A 65 -9.38 -8.16 1.69
N HIS A 66 -8.94 -7.02 1.16
CA HIS A 66 -8.16 -6.93 -0.07
C HIS A 66 -8.78 -7.71 -1.26
N SER A 67 -10.11 -7.76 -1.34
CA SER A 67 -10.82 -8.64 -2.28
C SER A 67 -11.23 -7.95 -3.58
N ILE A 68 -11.77 -6.72 -3.49
CA ILE A 68 -12.27 -5.96 -4.63
C ILE A 68 -11.82 -4.51 -4.48
N PRO A 69 -11.27 -3.88 -5.53
CA PRO A 69 -10.92 -2.46 -5.52
C PRO A 69 -12.08 -1.58 -5.07
N LEU A 70 -11.82 -0.63 -4.18
CA LEU A 70 -12.86 0.15 -3.51
C LEU A 70 -13.65 1.08 -4.47
N GLY A 71 -13.08 1.41 -5.62
CA GLY A 71 -13.77 2.14 -6.68
C GLY A 71 -14.87 1.36 -7.39
N LEU A 72 -14.88 0.04 -7.26
CA LEU A 72 -15.89 -0.86 -7.81
C LEU A 72 -17.00 -1.22 -6.81
N ARG A 73 -16.89 -0.74 -5.57
CA ARG A 73 -17.82 -1.02 -4.49
C ARG A 73 -18.88 0.09 -4.42
N THR A 74 -20.12 -0.30 -4.05
CA THR A 74 -21.28 0.61 -4.02
C THR A 74 -21.96 0.67 -2.65
N GLU A 75 -21.48 -0.12 -1.71
CA GLU A 75 -22.02 -0.16 -0.34
C GLU A 75 -21.65 1.13 0.40
N SER A 76 -22.60 1.71 1.10
CA SER A 76 -22.41 2.99 1.80
C SER A 76 -21.44 2.93 2.97
N ASP A 77 -21.25 1.75 3.56
CA ASP A 77 -20.40 1.48 4.71
C ASP A 77 -19.02 0.89 4.32
N ILE A 78 -18.71 0.82 3.02
CA ILE A 78 -17.51 0.12 2.54
C ILE A 78 -16.21 0.71 3.10
N ALA A 79 -16.11 2.02 3.21
CA ALA A 79 -14.93 2.69 3.73
C ALA A 79 -14.69 2.32 5.21
N GLU A 80 -15.76 2.28 6.01
CA GLU A 80 -15.69 1.88 7.41
C GLU A 80 -15.27 0.42 7.55
N ARG A 81 -15.90 -0.48 6.77
CA ARG A 81 -15.63 -1.92 6.82
C ARG A 81 -14.23 -2.28 6.36
N GLU A 82 -13.70 -1.63 5.34
CA GLU A 82 -12.40 -1.95 4.75
C GLU A 82 -11.26 -1.12 5.36
N ILE A 83 -11.47 0.16 5.62
CA ILE A 83 -10.42 1.06 6.11
C ILE A 83 -10.54 1.27 7.62
N GLY A 84 -11.72 1.67 8.11
CA GLY A 84 -11.96 1.93 9.53
C GLY A 84 -11.64 0.71 10.38
N ARG A 85 -12.23 -0.43 10.06
CA ARG A 85 -11.99 -1.70 10.76
C ARG A 85 -10.51 -2.11 10.74
N THR A 86 -9.83 -1.96 9.60
CA THR A 86 -8.40 -2.27 9.52
C THR A 86 -7.59 -1.35 10.41
N GLN A 87 -7.92 -0.06 10.43
CA GLN A 87 -7.24 0.92 11.29
C GLN A 87 -7.41 0.57 12.78
N GLU A 88 -8.58 0.11 13.18
CA GLU A 88 -8.85 -0.36 14.55
C GLU A 88 -8.01 -1.60 14.88
N VAL A 89 -7.96 -2.58 13.99
CA VAL A 89 -7.19 -3.82 14.19
C VAL A 89 -5.68 -3.54 14.25
N ILE A 90 -5.15 -2.65 13.42
CA ILE A 90 -3.74 -2.22 13.52
C ILE A 90 -3.50 -1.50 14.86
N GLY A 91 -4.42 -0.63 15.27
CA GLY A 91 -4.36 0.08 16.53
C GLY A 91 -3.11 0.94 16.68
N THR A 92 -2.41 0.81 17.80
CA THR A 92 -1.20 1.59 18.14
C THR A 92 0.02 1.29 17.27
N LEU A 93 0.00 0.23 16.47
CA LEU A 93 1.08 -0.08 15.53
C LEU A 93 1.05 0.84 14.31
N ALA A 94 -0.12 1.42 13.99
CA ALA A 94 -0.28 2.31 12.85
C ALA A 94 0.63 3.55 12.95
N HIS A 95 1.15 3.99 11.80
CA HIS A 95 1.85 5.27 11.74
C HIS A 95 0.89 6.41 12.11
N PRO A 96 1.31 7.45 12.88
CA PRO A 96 0.43 8.53 13.32
C PRO A 96 -0.29 9.29 12.20
N LYS A 97 0.31 9.38 11.02
CA LYS A 97 -0.30 9.98 9.81
C LYS A 97 -1.33 9.07 9.13
N LYS A 98 -1.68 7.94 9.72
CA LYS A 98 -2.67 6.96 9.21
C LYS A 98 -2.46 6.66 7.72
N PHE A 99 -1.29 6.13 7.38
CA PHE A 99 -1.02 5.74 5.99
C PHE A 99 -2.03 4.68 5.52
N PHE A 100 -2.62 4.92 4.37
CA PHE A 100 -3.51 4.01 3.68
C PHE A 100 -3.08 3.84 2.24
N ARG A 101 -2.98 2.59 1.79
CA ARG A 101 -2.77 2.24 0.40
C ARG A 101 -4.00 1.51 -0.13
N PRO A 102 -4.64 2.02 -1.20
CA PRO A 102 -5.76 1.33 -1.81
C PRO A 102 -5.29 0.07 -2.55
N PHE A 103 -6.17 -0.92 -2.66
CA PHE A 103 -5.96 -2.11 -3.48
C PHE A 103 -6.07 -1.78 -4.96
N GLY A 104 -5.01 -2.01 -5.72
CA GLY A 104 -4.93 -1.61 -7.12
C GLY A 104 -5.00 -2.75 -8.12
N GLY A 105 -5.90 -3.69 -8.00
CA GLY A 105 -6.11 -4.85 -8.89
C GLY A 105 -5.13 -5.00 -10.06
N GLY A 106 -4.08 -5.84 -9.89
CA GLY A 106 -3.02 -6.01 -10.89
C GLY A 106 -2.02 -4.86 -11.00
N GLY A 107 -2.00 -3.92 -10.04
CA GLY A 107 -1.04 -2.82 -9.98
C GLY A 107 -1.42 -1.57 -10.77
N ASN A 108 -2.66 -1.48 -11.25
CA ASN A 108 -3.11 -0.34 -12.04
C ASN A 108 -3.49 0.86 -11.17
N LEU A 109 -3.04 2.06 -11.57
CA LEU A 109 -3.43 3.34 -11.00
C LEU A 109 -4.56 3.95 -11.84
N ASP A 110 -5.80 3.63 -11.51
CA ASP A 110 -6.98 4.11 -12.22
C ASP A 110 -8.18 4.31 -11.28
N LYS A 111 -9.33 4.69 -11.84
CA LYS A 111 -10.56 4.99 -11.08
C LYS A 111 -11.12 3.81 -10.26
N ARG A 112 -10.60 2.59 -10.46
CA ARG A 112 -11.00 1.43 -9.65
C ARG A 112 -10.42 1.49 -8.24
N LEU A 113 -9.41 2.32 -7.96
CA LEU A 113 -8.77 2.40 -6.66
C LEU A 113 -9.76 2.82 -5.56
N MET A 114 -10.54 3.87 -5.80
CA MET A 114 -11.44 4.44 -4.80
C MET A 114 -12.73 4.96 -5.44
N ASN A 115 -13.82 4.99 -4.70
CA ASN A 115 -14.98 5.80 -5.02
C ASN A 115 -14.96 7.11 -4.20
N SER A 116 -15.88 8.03 -4.49
CA SER A 116 -15.92 9.34 -3.82
C SER A 116 -16.18 9.21 -2.31
N ALA A 117 -16.98 8.25 -1.87
CA ALA A 117 -17.24 8.03 -0.44
C ALA A 117 -15.97 7.58 0.31
N VAL A 118 -15.15 6.74 -0.32
CA VAL A 118 -13.83 6.35 0.22
C VAL A 118 -12.90 7.55 0.31
N ALA A 119 -12.81 8.36 -0.76
CA ALA A 119 -11.98 9.57 -0.75
C ALA A 119 -12.43 10.56 0.34
N ASP A 120 -13.73 10.74 0.54
CA ASP A 120 -14.29 11.59 1.59
C ASP A 120 -14.02 11.03 3.00
N PHE A 121 -14.10 9.71 3.16
CA PHE A 121 -13.72 9.03 4.40
C PHE A 121 -12.25 9.27 4.77
N LEU A 122 -11.34 9.14 3.80
CA LEU A 122 -9.91 9.39 4.01
C LEU A 122 -9.65 10.84 4.43
N LYS A 123 -10.33 11.80 3.77
CA LYS A 123 -10.21 13.22 4.10
C LYS A 123 -10.74 13.52 5.51
N ALA A 124 -11.95 13.06 5.82
CA ALA A 124 -12.57 13.28 7.13
C ALA A 124 -11.78 12.64 8.28
N GLY A 125 -11.25 11.43 8.05
CA GLY A 125 -10.45 10.68 9.02
C GLY A 125 -8.98 11.14 9.14
N LYS A 126 -8.57 12.14 8.36
CA LYS A 126 -7.18 12.67 8.29
C LYS A 126 -6.16 11.57 7.92
N TYR A 127 -6.50 10.71 6.97
CA TYR A 127 -5.58 9.71 6.44
C TYR A 127 -4.58 10.34 5.46
N THR A 128 -3.44 9.69 5.30
CA THR A 128 -2.50 9.95 4.20
C THR A 128 -2.59 8.80 3.22
N CYS A 129 -3.06 9.08 2.01
CA CYS A 129 -3.16 8.08 0.94
C CYS A 129 -1.83 7.97 0.21
N VAL A 130 -1.29 6.75 0.13
CA VAL A 130 0.00 6.46 -0.49
C VAL A 130 -0.21 5.51 -1.66
N LEU A 131 0.07 5.97 -2.86
CA LEU A 131 0.06 5.17 -4.09
C LEU A 131 1.45 4.58 -4.36
N TRP A 132 1.80 4.38 -5.63
CA TRP A 132 3.10 3.88 -6.11
C TRP A 132 3.39 4.42 -7.51
N ASN A 133 4.62 4.29 -7.95
CA ASN A 133 5.03 4.60 -9.32
C ASN A 133 6.00 3.55 -9.90
N ALA A 134 6.31 2.51 -9.14
CA ALA A 134 7.06 1.34 -9.58
C ALA A 134 6.42 0.07 -9.01
N ILE A 135 6.14 -0.91 -9.89
CA ILE A 135 5.54 -2.18 -9.50
C ILE A 135 6.08 -3.30 -10.40
N PRO A 136 7.07 -4.06 -9.93
CA PRO A 136 7.76 -5.06 -10.75
C PRO A 136 7.00 -6.36 -10.91
N ARG A 137 5.81 -6.49 -10.29
CA ARG A 137 4.92 -7.66 -10.33
C ARG A 137 5.60 -8.94 -9.83
N ASP A 138 6.25 -8.83 -8.69
CA ASP A 138 6.96 -9.92 -8.01
C ASP A 138 6.07 -11.13 -7.71
N TRP A 139 4.76 -10.93 -7.53
CA TRP A 139 3.79 -12.01 -7.35
C TRP A 139 3.51 -12.82 -8.62
N ASP A 140 3.69 -12.23 -9.79
CA ASP A 140 3.36 -12.78 -11.11
C ASP A 140 4.60 -13.39 -11.79
N ASN A 141 5.76 -12.77 -11.57
CA ASN A 141 7.05 -13.23 -12.06
C ASN A 141 8.09 -13.27 -10.92
N PRO A 142 7.98 -14.24 -10.00
CA PRO A 142 8.82 -14.28 -8.80
C PRO A 142 10.32 -14.45 -9.07
N ASP A 143 10.72 -15.01 -10.19
CA ASP A 143 12.14 -15.18 -10.52
C ASP A 143 12.73 -14.02 -11.34
N GLY A 144 11.90 -13.28 -12.09
CA GLY A 144 12.33 -12.19 -12.99
C GLY A 144 11.93 -10.79 -12.54
N TRP A 145 11.39 -10.63 -11.35
CA TRP A 145 10.94 -9.31 -10.88
C TRP A 145 12.09 -8.33 -10.68
N VAL A 146 13.30 -8.80 -10.34
CA VAL A 146 14.47 -7.94 -10.11
C VAL A 146 14.83 -7.20 -11.39
N GLU A 147 14.85 -7.88 -12.53
CA GLU A 147 15.13 -7.27 -13.84
C GLU A 147 14.06 -6.23 -14.20
N THR A 148 12.80 -6.51 -13.88
CA THR A 148 11.71 -5.54 -14.06
C THR A 148 11.87 -4.34 -13.14
N ALA A 149 12.20 -4.56 -11.87
CA ALA A 149 12.44 -3.51 -10.88
C ALA A 149 13.59 -2.59 -11.29
N THR A 150 14.72 -3.16 -11.71
CA THR A 150 15.88 -2.40 -12.17
C THR A 150 15.54 -1.57 -13.42
N ALA A 151 14.82 -2.15 -14.38
CA ALA A 151 14.37 -1.42 -15.57
C ALA A 151 13.44 -0.24 -15.22
N GLN A 152 12.52 -0.42 -14.24
CA GLN A 152 11.63 0.65 -13.77
C GLN A 152 12.40 1.76 -13.05
N CYS A 153 13.43 1.44 -12.27
CA CYS A 153 14.31 2.44 -11.68
C CYS A 153 15.06 3.22 -12.76
N HIS A 154 15.67 2.53 -13.74
CA HIS A 154 16.35 3.18 -14.86
C HIS A 154 15.43 4.12 -15.65
N ALA A 155 14.20 3.71 -15.93
CA ALA A 155 13.24 4.53 -16.66
C ALA A 155 12.87 5.83 -15.95
N GLN A 156 13.08 5.94 -14.64
CA GLN A 156 12.78 7.14 -13.84
C GLN A 156 14.01 8.02 -13.59
N TRP A 157 15.24 7.56 -13.83
CA TRP A 157 16.46 8.32 -13.51
C TRP A 157 16.58 9.67 -14.22
N ASP A 158 16.12 9.71 -15.47
CA ASP A 158 16.20 10.91 -16.31
C ASP A 158 14.94 11.78 -16.24
N THR A 159 14.05 11.50 -15.31
CA THR A 159 12.80 12.26 -15.13
C THR A 159 12.90 13.19 -13.93
N LEU A 160 12.04 14.22 -13.90
CA LEU A 160 11.90 15.12 -12.75
C LEU A 160 11.42 14.39 -11.46
N ASN A 161 10.95 13.15 -11.61
CA ASN A 161 10.46 12.28 -10.53
C ASN A 161 11.38 11.05 -10.37
N ASN A 162 12.68 11.25 -10.30
CA ASN A 162 13.68 10.19 -10.14
C ASN A 162 13.65 9.51 -8.75
N TRP A 163 12.50 9.39 -8.15
CA TRP A 163 12.26 8.75 -6.86
C TRP A 163 11.19 7.67 -6.99
N PRO A 164 11.54 6.44 -7.37
CA PRO A 164 10.63 5.31 -7.37
C PRO A 164 10.08 5.01 -5.96
N LEU A 165 8.76 4.87 -5.86
CA LEU A 165 8.09 4.19 -4.75
C LEU A 165 7.67 2.83 -5.26
N MET A 166 8.46 1.82 -4.88
CA MET A 166 8.32 0.45 -5.36
C MET A 166 7.47 -0.38 -4.41
N VAL A 167 6.49 -1.08 -4.98
CA VAL A 167 5.67 -2.05 -4.27
C VAL A 167 6.21 -3.45 -4.52
N LEU A 168 6.56 -4.13 -3.45
CA LEU A 168 6.86 -5.55 -3.37
C LEU A 168 5.82 -6.24 -2.48
N HIS A 169 5.84 -7.56 -2.42
CA HIS A 169 4.89 -8.32 -1.62
C HIS A 169 5.62 -9.37 -0.77
N ASP A 170 5.38 -9.35 0.53
CA ASP A 170 5.88 -10.39 1.43
C ASP A 170 4.94 -11.63 1.44
N LEU A 171 4.72 -12.18 0.24
CA LEU A 171 3.85 -13.32 -0.05
C LEU A 171 4.67 -14.60 -0.34
N PRO A 172 4.11 -15.81 -0.10
CA PRO A 172 4.81 -17.09 -0.30
C PRO A 172 4.92 -17.50 -1.79
N THR A 173 5.31 -16.56 -2.65
CA THR A 173 5.52 -16.76 -4.09
C THR A 173 6.94 -17.21 -4.43
N GLY A 174 7.88 -17.10 -3.49
CA GLY A 174 9.30 -17.30 -3.70
C GLY A 174 10.06 -16.05 -4.18
N ALA A 175 9.38 -14.94 -4.45
CA ALA A 175 10.00 -13.71 -4.97
C ALA A 175 11.04 -13.13 -3.99
N MET A 176 10.76 -13.13 -2.70
CA MET A 176 11.61 -12.47 -1.69
C MET A 176 12.96 -13.15 -1.48
N LYS A 177 13.20 -14.36 -2.01
CA LYS A 177 14.54 -14.97 -2.05
C LYS A 177 15.52 -14.14 -2.88
N HIS A 178 15.05 -13.27 -3.77
CA HIS A 178 15.86 -12.40 -4.61
C HIS A 178 15.99 -10.97 -4.09
N LEU A 179 15.42 -10.65 -2.92
CA LEU A 179 15.45 -9.30 -2.36
C LEU A 179 16.89 -8.79 -2.14
N GLU A 180 17.80 -9.65 -1.64
CA GLU A 180 19.19 -9.26 -1.45
C GLU A 180 19.86 -8.87 -2.76
N ARG A 181 19.65 -9.64 -3.83
CA ARG A 181 20.19 -9.33 -5.18
C ARG A 181 19.72 -7.96 -5.68
N PHE A 182 18.46 -7.62 -5.45
CA PHE A 182 17.93 -6.30 -5.80
C PHE A 182 18.57 -5.19 -4.97
N LEU A 183 18.73 -5.39 -3.66
CA LEU A 183 19.35 -4.41 -2.77
C LEU A 183 20.85 -4.21 -3.07
N ASP A 184 21.56 -5.26 -3.49
CA ASP A 184 22.95 -5.16 -3.96
C ASP A 184 23.04 -4.27 -5.18
N TRP A 185 22.19 -4.53 -6.19
CA TRP A 185 22.09 -3.70 -7.37
C TRP A 185 21.79 -2.22 -7.04
N VAL A 186 20.84 -1.95 -6.12
CA VAL A 186 20.54 -0.57 -5.70
C VAL A 186 21.79 0.13 -5.17
N GLY A 187 22.57 -0.55 -4.32
CA GLY A 187 23.84 -0.01 -3.79
C GLY A 187 24.89 0.23 -4.88
N GLU A 188 25.09 -0.73 -5.78
CA GLU A 188 26.02 -0.64 -6.91
C GLU A 188 25.66 0.49 -7.89
N ALA A 189 24.36 0.72 -8.10
CA ALA A 189 23.83 1.77 -8.96
C ALA A 189 23.83 3.16 -8.28
N GLY A 190 24.28 3.27 -7.02
CA GLY A 190 24.31 4.52 -6.27
C GLY A 190 22.92 5.00 -5.82
N GLY A 191 21.98 4.08 -5.60
CA GLY A 191 20.67 4.36 -5.04
C GLY A 191 20.73 4.55 -3.54
N GLU A 192 19.90 5.46 -3.00
CA GLU A 192 19.70 5.66 -1.57
C GLU A 192 18.26 5.24 -1.21
N ILE A 193 18.15 4.29 -0.27
CA ILE A 193 16.84 3.82 0.16
C ILE A 193 16.28 4.76 1.23
N ARG A 194 15.13 5.36 0.93
CA ARG A 194 14.37 6.25 1.83
C ARG A 194 13.18 5.52 2.43
N GLN A 195 12.81 5.91 3.64
CA GLN A 195 11.55 5.46 4.24
C GLN A 195 10.38 6.38 3.87
N GLU A 196 10.68 7.66 3.62
CA GLU A 196 9.71 8.66 3.17
C GLU A 196 9.14 8.32 1.80
N PHE A 197 7.97 8.88 1.49
CA PHE A 197 7.31 8.69 0.21
C PHE A 197 7.57 9.87 -0.73
N PRO A 198 7.80 9.64 -2.04
CA PRO A 198 7.86 10.71 -3.02
C PRO A 198 6.53 11.47 -3.06
N PRO A 199 6.54 12.82 -3.04
CA PRO A 199 5.31 13.62 -3.05
C PRO A 199 4.36 13.30 -4.21
N SER A 200 4.91 12.89 -5.36
CA SER A 200 4.15 12.51 -6.55
C SER A 200 3.27 11.26 -6.37
N ALA A 201 3.55 10.44 -5.36
CA ALA A 201 2.78 9.25 -5.06
C ALA A 201 1.83 9.40 -3.84
N VAL A 202 1.68 10.62 -3.29
CA VAL A 202 0.87 10.86 -2.09
C VAL A 202 -0.24 11.88 -2.40
N PRO A 203 -1.37 11.45 -2.99
CA PRO A 203 -2.43 12.37 -3.41
C PRO A 203 -3.23 13.01 -2.27
N ILE A 204 -3.26 12.38 -1.08
CA ILE A 204 -3.91 12.94 0.12
C ILE A 204 -2.90 12.89 1.25
N VAL A 205 -2.67 14.03 1.91
CA VAL A 205 -1.80 14.17 3.07
C VAL A 205 -2.64 14.61 4.26
N GLU A 206 -2.74 13.78 5.30
CA GLU A 206 -3.47 14.06 6.55
C GLU A 206 -4.87 14.65 6.30
N GLY A 207 -5.60 14.09 5.31
CA GLY A 207 -6.94 14.48 4.91
C GLY A 207 -7.02 15.60 3.88
N ILE A 208 -5.90 16.19 3.47
CA ILE A 208 -5.86 17.25 2.46
C ILE A 208 -5.46 16.65 1.11
N ALA A 209 -6.31 16.83 0.09
CA ALA A 209 -5.94 16.47 -1.28
C ALA A 209 -4.87 17.45 -1.79
N VAL A 210 -3.69 16.95 -2.11
CA VAL A 210 -2.54 17.73 -2.57
C VAL A 210 -2.21 17.47 -4.04
N LEU A 211 -2.77 16.39 -4.61
CA LEU A 211 -2.72 16.06 -6.04
C LEU A 211 -4.14 15.85 -6.57
N PRO A 212 -4.37 15.96 -7.90
CA PRO A 212 -5.66 15.66 -8.52
C PRO A 212 -6.09 14.21 -8.23
N LEU A 213 -7.35 14.01 -7.86
CA LEU A 213 -7.91 12.70 -7.54
C LEU A 213 -8.69 12.07 -8.70
N ASP A 214 -8.96 12.82 -9.76
CA ASP A 214 -9.85 12.41 -10.88
C ASP A 214 -9.40 11.14 -11.58
N THR A 215 -8.09 10.86 -11.56
CA THR A 215 -7.51 9.64 -12.12
C THR A 215 -7.80 8.41 -11.25
N TYR A 216 -7.97 8.58 -9.95
CA TYR A 216 -8.00 7.50 -8.96
C TYR A 216 -9.37 7.29 -8.32
N VAL A 217 -10.30 8.23 -8.54
CA VAL A 217 -11.61 8.24 -7.88
C VAL A 217 -12.73 8.15 -8.90
N THR A 218 -13.60 7.15 -8.75
CA THR A 218 -14.87 7.10 -9.49
C THR A 218 -15.98 7.77 -8.68
N ALA A 219 -16.94 8.38 -9.37
CA ALA A 219 -18.13 8.90 -8.71
C ALA A 219 -18.90 7.74 -8.07
N SER A 220 -19.27 7.88 -6.79
CA SER A 220 -20.19 6.91 -6.18
C SER A 220 -21.55 6.98 -6.90
N PRO A 221 -22.19 5.85 -7.22
CA PRO A 221 -23.55 5.88 -7.71
C PRO A 221 -24.43 6.59 -6.67
N PRO A 222 -25.46 7.35 -7.10
CA PRO A 222 -26.36 8.02 -6.18
C PRO A 222 -26.95 6.97 -5.23
N ALA A 223 -27.02 7.28 -3.94
CA ALA A 223 -27.66 6.42 -2.95
C ALA A 223 -29.06 6.05 -3.47
N LYS A 224 -29.42 4.77 -3.47
CA LYS A 224 -30.78 4.35 -3.81
C LYS A 224 -31.71 5.09 -2.87
N VAL A 225 -32.47 6.05 -3.40
CA VAL A 225 -33.56 6.68 -2.67
C VAL A 225 -34.53 5.56 -2.33
N GLY A 226 -34.67 5.24 -1.05
CA GLY A 226 -35.63 4.26 -0.58
C GLY A 226 -37.00 4.67 -1.09
N VAL A 227 -37.59 3.87 -1.96
CA VAL A 227 -39.00 4.01 -2.34
C VAL A 227 -39.77 3.65 -1.08
N ASN A 228 -40.22 4.68 -0.34
CA ASN A 228 -41.23 4.50 0.69
C ASN A 228 -42.43 3.89 -0.01
N SER A 229 -42.65 2.60 0.18
CA SER A 229 -43.90 1.96 -0.14
C SER A 229 -44.98 2.56 0.80
N ALA A 230 -45.58 3.66 0.36
CA ALA A 230 -46.82 4.13 0.95
C ALA A 230 -47.86 3.05 0.65
N THR A 231 -48.17 2.29 1.65
CA THR A 231 -49.38 1.44 1.70
C THR A 231 -50.59 2.34 1.56
N PHE A 232 -51.23 2.29 0.40
CA PHE A 232 -52.60 2.76 0.29
C PHE A 232 -53.52 1.67 0.88
N GLN A 233 -54.26 2.05 1.89
CA GLN A 233 -55.46 1.35 2.40
C GLN A 233 -56.59 1.42 1.37
#